data_3e41acca875096e07f5e97e3547f3164
#
_entry.id   3e41acca875096e07f5e97e3547f3164
#
_cell.length_a   1.000
_cell.length_b   1.000
_cell.length_c   1.000
_cell.angle_alpha   90.00
_cell.angle_beta   90.00
_cell.angle_gamma   90.00
#
_symmetry.space_group_name_H-M   'P 1'
#
loop_
_entity.id
_entity.type
_entity.pdbx_description
1 polymer ?
#
loop_
_entity_poly.entity_id
_entity_poly.type
_entity_poly.pdbx_seq_one_letter_code
_entity_poly.pdbx_strand_id
1 'polypeptide(L)'
;MIKNFTDLEVYKECRQLRINISILVKTKFPLDEKYKLADQILRSSRSITANIAEGFSRYYYKENIQFCRISRGSLNETLEHLITAFDEKYINDEELMNLKTKIDLGGKLLNGYINHLKKTQKPKEED
;
A
#
# COMPACT_ATOMS: atom_id res chain seq x y z
N MET A 1 -16.39 -0.63 -15.55
CA MET A 1 -17.21 -0.66 -14.33
C MET A 1 -16.50 -1.41 -13.22
N ILE A 2 -16.53 -0.85 -12.03
CA ILE A 2 -15.86 -1.44 -10.86
C ILE A 2 -16.77 -2.53 -10.28
N LYS A 3 -16.35 -3.77 -10.41
CA LYS A 3 -17.09 -4.93 -9.86
C LYS A 3 -16.37 -5.56 -8.69
N ASN A 4 -15.05 -5.38 -8.63
CA ASN A 4 -14.20 -6.02 -7.65
C ASN A 4 -13.11 -5.05 -7.26
N PHE A 5 -12.51 -5.22 -6.08
CA PHE A 5 -11.42 -4.34 -5.65
C PHE A 5 -10.25 -4.39 -6.64
N THR A 6 -10.08 -5.49 -7.35
CA THR A 6 -9.00 -5.62 -8.34
C THR A 6 -9.18 -4.70 -9.54
N ASP A 7 -10.37 -4.13 -9.73
CA ASP A 7 -10.63 -3.17 -10.81
C ASP A 7 -10.22 -1.74 -10.44
N LEU A 8 -9.98 -1.47 -9.16
CA LEU A 8 -9.61 -0.13 -8.69
C LEU A 8 -8.20 0.22 -9.12
N GLU A 9 -8.01 1.42 -9.68
CA GLU A 9 -6.67 1.88 -10.06
C GLU A 9 -5.72 1.91 -8.86
N VAL A 10 -6.21 2.38 -7.71
CA VAL A 10 -5.40 2.43 -6.50
C VAL A 10 -4.91 1.02 -6.10
N TYR A 11 -5.76 0.01 -6.25
CA TYR A 11 -5.35 -1.37 -5.96
C TYR A 11 -4.27 -1.83 -6.93
N LYS A 12 -4.47 -1.58 -8.22
CA LYS A 12 -3.52 -2.03 -9.26
C LYS A 12 -2.12 -1.44 -9.03
N GLU A 13 -2.07 -0.15 -8.71
CA GLU A 13 -0.79 0.52 -8.45
C GLU A 13 -0.13 0.03 -7.18
N CYS A 14 -0.89 -0.14 -6.11
CA CYS A 14 -0.36 -0.63 -4.84
C CYS A 14 0.06 -2.10 -4.94
N ARG A 15 -0.64 -2.89 -5.76
CA ARG A 15 -0.24 -4.28 -6.04
C ARG A 15 1.11 -4.33 -6.73
N GLN A 16 1.32 -3.47 -7.74
CA GLN A 16 2.58 -3.43 -8.45
C GLN A 16 3.72 -2.99 -7.52
N LEU A 17 3.46 -2.01 -6.66
CA LEU A 17 4.42 -1.60 -5.63
C LEU A 17 4.79 -2.78 -4.73
N ARG A 18 3.81 -3.52 -4.24
CA ARG A 18 4.04 -4.68 -3.38
C ARG A 18 4.90 -5.73 -4.08
N ILE A 19 4.62 -6.00 -5.35
CA ILE A 19 5.39 -6.96 -6.15
C ILE A 19 6.85 -6.49 -6.26
N ASN A 20 7.05 -5.21 -6.58
CA ASN A 20 8.39 -4.64 -6.71
C ASN A 20 9.17 -4.72 -5.41
N ILE A 21 8.51 -4.47 -4.29
CA ILE A 21 9.14 -4.58 -2.98
C ILE A 21 9.56 -6.02 -2.69
N SER A 22 8.70 -6.98 -3.01
CA SER A 22 9.02 -8.40 -2.80
C SER A 22 10.27 -8.80 -3.61
N ILE A 23 10.36 -8.33 -4.85
CA ILE A 23 11.53 -8.61 -5.69
C ILE A 23 12.78 -7.95 -5.10
N LEU A 24 12.68 -6.70 -4.68
CA LEU A 24 13.81 -5.98 -4.07
C LEU A 24 14.34 -6.72 -2.84
N VAL A 25 13.44 -7.13 -1.96
CA VAL A 25 13.81 -7.85 -0.74
C VAL A 25 14.56 -9.14 -1.07
N LYS A 26 14.05 -9.90 -2.03
CA LYS A 26 14.66 -11.18 -2.40
C LYS A 26 16.02 -11.02 -3.05
N THR A 27 16.27 -9.90 -3.73
CA THR A 27 17.51 -9.71 -4.49
C THR A 27 18.54 -8.85 -3.79
N LYS A 28 18.14 -7.99 -2.85
CA LYS A 28 19.02 -6.98 -2.27
C LYS A 28 19.21 -7.08 -0.76
N PHE A 29 18.23 -7.60 -0.04
CA PHE A 29 18.35 -7.66 1.42
C PHE A 29 19.24 -8.84 1.82
N PRO A 30 20.14 -8.65 2.81
CA PRO A 30 20.95 -9.77 3.28
C PRO A 30 20.11 -10.81 4.02
N LEU A 31 20.58 -12.06 4.02
CA LEU A 31 19.83 -13.17 4.61
C LEU A 31 19.59 -12.99 6.11
N ASP A 32 20.49 -12.30 6.81
CA ASP A 32 20.32 -12.10 8.25
C ASP A 32 19.19 -11.11 8.59
N GLU A 33 18.62 -10.42 7.59
CA GLU A 33 17.45 -9.57 7.78
C GLU A 33 16.13 -10.29 7.49
N LYS A 34 16.19 -11.59 7.16
CA LYS A 34 14.99 -12.34 6.75
C LYS A 34 13.86 -12.26 7.76
N TYR A 35 14.17 -12.32 9.04
CA TYR A 35 13.18 -12.28 10.12
C TYR A 35 13.13 -10.92 10.80
N LYS A 36 13.76 -9.91 10.24
CA LYS A 36 13.85 -8.56 10.78
C LYS A 36 13.27 -7.57 9.78
N LEU A 37 14.13 -6.77 9.14
CA LEU A 37 13.67 -5.73 8.22
C LEU A 37 12.91 -6.31 7.03
N ALA A 38 13.37 -7.43 6.47
CA ALA A 38 12.67 -8.07 5.36
C ALA A 38 11.24 -8.45 5.75
N ASP A 39 11.08 -9.06 6.93
CA ASP A 39 9.75 -9.43 7.43
C ASP A 39 8.87 -8.20 7.62
N GLN A 40 9.42 -7.13 8.20
CA GLN A 40 8.67 -5.90 8.47
C GLN A 40 8.16 -5.25 7.18
N ILE A 41 9.02 -5.11 6.18
CA ILE A 41 8.61 -4.44 4.94
C ILE A 41 7.64 -5.30 4.12
N LEU A 42 7.80 -6.61 4.15
CA LEU A 42 6.85 -7.50 3.49
C LEU A 42 5.47 -7.41 4.16
N ARG A 43 5.42 -7.35 5.48
CA ARG A 43 4.16 -7.19 6.20
C ARG A 43 3.49 -5.86 5.89
N SER A 44 4.25 -4.76 5.95
CA SER A 44 3.66 -3.45 5.70
C SER A 44 3.18 -3.31 4.27
N SER A 45 3.94 -3.79 3.28
CA SER A 45 3.54 -3.68 1.89
C SER A 45 2.32 -4.55 1.57
N ARG A 46 2.22 -5.72 2.19
CA ARG A 46 1.04 -6.58 2.05
C ARG A 46 -0.19 -5.95 2.71
N SER A 47 0.00 -5.24 3.81
CA SER A 47 -1.08 -4.55 4.51
C SER A 47 -1.71 -3.46 3.64
N ILE A 48 -0.94 -2.81 2.76
CA ILE A 48 -1.48 -1.78 1.86
C ILE A 48 -2.64 -2.34 1.05
N THR A 49 -2.38 -3.40 0.29
CA THR A 49 -3.39 -3.98 -0.62
C THR A 49 -4.46 -4.74 0.14
N ALA A 50 -4.11 -5.42 1.23
CA ALA A 50 -5.08 -6.16 2.02
C ALA A 50 -6.15 -5.23 2.59
N ASN A 51 -5.77 -4.04 3.03
CA ASN A 51 -6.74 -3.09 3.59
C ASN A 51 -7.59 -2.42 2.52
N ILE A 52 -7.07 -2.19 1.32
CA ILE A 52 -7.89 -1.72 0.20
C ILE A 52 -8.97 -2.75 -0.10
N ALA A 53 -8.58 -4.02 -0.20
CA ALA A 53 -9.51 -5.12 -0.48
C ALA A 53 -10.56 -5.26 0.63
N GLU A 54 -10.12 -5.21 1.88
CA GLU A 54 -11.02 -5.34 3.03
C GLU A 54 -12.03 -4.21 3.06
N GLY A 55 -11.56 -2.97 2.84
CA GLY A 55 -12.45 -1.81 2.84
C GLY A 55 -13.51 -1.89 1.75
N PHE A 56 -13.11 -2.35 0.55
CA PHE A 56 -14.03 -2.48 -0.58
C PHE A 56 -15.17 -3.45 -0.27
N SER A 57 -14.93 -4.43 0.58
CA SER A 57 -15.93 -5.44 0.93
C SER A 57 -16.97 -4.92 1.93
N ARG A 58 -16.73 -3.75 2.54
CA ARG A 58 -17.61 -3.23 3.59
C ARG A 58 -18.88 -2.62 3.01
N TYR A 59 -19.98 -2.76 3.73
CA TYR A 59 -21.27 -2.23 3.33
C TYR A 59 -21.27 -0.71 3.35
N TYR A 60 -20.73 -0.08 4.41
CA TYR A 60 -20.74 1.37 4.57
C TYR A 60 -19.45 2.00 4.08
N TYR A 61 -19.58 3.10 3.34
CA TYR A 61 -18.43 3.87 2.85
C TYR A 61 -17.55 4.38 3.97
N LYS A 62 -18.13 4.67 5.12
CA LYS A 62 -17.38 5.12 6.28
C LYS A 62 -16.39 4.08 6.75
N GLU A 63 -16.79 2.81 6.74
CA GLU A 63 -15.88 1.71 7.09
C GLU A 63 -14.81 1.55 6.02
N ASN A 64 -15.19 1.64 4.75
CA ASN A 64 -14.23 1.58 3.65
C ASN A 64 -13.14 2.66 3.81
N ILE A 65 -13.56 3.88 4.14
CA ILE A 65 -12.64 5.00 4.36
C ILE A 65 -11.64 4.66 5.49
N GLN A 66 -12.11 4.05 6.57
CA GLN A 66 -11.23 3.67 7.68
C GLN A 66 -10.16 2.66 7.23
N PHE A 67 -10.55 1.65 6.45
CA PHE A 67 -9.58 0.71 5.91
C PHE A 67 -8.60 1.38 4.95
N CYS A 68 -9.06 2.34 4.16
CA CYS A 68 -8.18 3.12 3.30
C CYS A 68 -7.16 3.94 4.10
N ARG A 69 -7.56 4.47 5.25
CA ARG A 69 -6.64 5.19 6.14
C ARG A 69 -5.58 4.27 6.72
N ILE A 70 -5.96 3.05 7.07
CA ILE A 70 -4.99 2.05 7.53
C ILE A 70 -4.01 1.74 6.40
N SER A 71 -4.51 1.54 5.19
CA SER A 71 -3.67 1.32 4.02
C SER A 71 -2.68 2.46 3.80
N ARG A 72 -3.14 3.71 3.96
CA ARG A 72 -2.29 4.88 3.83
C ARG A 72 -1.17 4.90 4.86
N GLY A 73 -1.47 4.52 6.10
CA GLY A 73 -0.46 4.36 7.14
C GLY A 73 0.55 3.28 6.77
N SER A 74 0.09 2.20 6.16
CA SER A 74 0.97 1.11 5.72
C SER A 74 1.90 1.56 4.58
N LEU A 75 1.45 2.48 3.71
CA LEU A 75 2.33 3.09 2.70
C LEU A 75 3.47 3.85 3.35
N ASN A 76 3.17 4.66 4.36
CA ASN A 76 4.18 5.42 5.08
C ASN A 76 5.14 4.50 5.85
N GLU A 77 4.63 3.46 6.45
CA GLU A 77 5.46 2.47 7.14
C GLU A 77 6.40 1.78 6.16
N THR A 78 5.90 1.44 4.99
CA THR A 78 6.72 0.82 3.94
C THR A 78 7.85 1.76 3.50
N LEU A 79 7.56 3.05 3.36
CA LEU A 79 8.58 4.05 3.03
C LEU A 79 9.64 4.12 4.13
N GLU A 80 9.23 4.09 5.39
CA GLU A 80 10.18 4.12 6.50
C GLU A 80 11.13 2.90 6.45
N HIS A 81 10.60 1.72 6.15
CA HIS A 81 11.45 0.54 6.03
C HIS A 81 12.39 0.62 4.83
N LEU A 82 11.97 1.26 3.73
CA LEU A 82 12.85 1.49 2.58
C LEU A 82 13.97 2.46 2.93
N ILE A 83 13.67 3.51 3.68
CA ILE A 83 14.68 4.46 4.15
C ILE A 83 15.69 3.74 5.05
N THR A 84 15.20 2.88 5.94
CA THR A 84 16.08 2.07 6.79
C THR A 84 17.01 1.20 5.93
N ALA A 85 16.47 0.54 4.92
CA ALA A 85 17.26 -0.29 4.01
C ALA A 85 18.34 0.54 3.30
N PHE A 86 17.99 1.75 2.90
CA PHE A 86 18.94 2.67 2.28
C PHE A 86 20.04 3.06 3.27
N ASP A 87 19.67 3.41 4.50
CA ASP A 87 20.63 3.81 5.53
C ASP A 87 21.59 2.68 5.85
N GLU A 88 21.11 1.43 5.83
CA GLU A 88 21.93 0.23 6.05
C GLU A 88 22.70 -0.18 4.81
N LYS A 89 22.53 0.54 3.70
CA LYS A 89 23.23 0.29 2.43
C LYS A 89 22.83 -1.02 1.75
N TYR A 90 21.64 -1.52 2.03
CA TYR A 90 21.10 -2.68 1.33
C TYR A 90 20.60 -2.31 -0.06
N ILE A 91 20.13 -1.08 -0.24
CA ILE A 91 19.66 -0.55 -1.51
C ILE A 91 20.35 0.78 -1.79
N ASN A 92 20.41 1.17 -3.06
CA ASN A 92 21.04 2.43 -3.46
C ASN A 92 19.98 3.53 -3.60
N ASP A 93 20.48 4.75 -3.88
CA ASP A 93 19.61 5.92 -4.01
C ASP A 93 18.57 5.77 -5.11
N GLU A 94 18.97 5.21 -6.25
CA GLU A 94 18.05 5.03 -7.38
C GLU A 94 16.93 4.07 -7.03
N GLU A 95 17.25 2.98 -6.34
CA GLU A 95 16.24 2.01 -5.91
C GLU A 95 15.27 2.62 -4.92
N LEU A 96 15.78 3.41 -3.98
CA LEU A 96 14.93 4.11 -3.02
C LEU A 96 14.01 5.10 -3.74
N MET A 97 14.54 5.93 -4.63
CA MET A 97 13.76 6.95 -5.32
C MET A 97 12.70 6.36 -6.23
N ASN A 98 13.01 5.26 -6.90
CA ASN A 98 12.04 4.55 -7.73
C ASN A 98 10.84 4.11 -6.93
N LEU A 99 11.07 3.49 -5.77
CA LEU A 99 9.97 2.99 -4.95
C LEU A 99 9.25 4.11 -4.23
N LYS A 100 9.98 5.17 -3.82
CA LYS A 100 9.34 6.34 -3.23
C LYS A 100 8.36 6.98 -4.20
N THR A 101 8.72 7.08 -5.47
CA THR A 101 7.82 7.61 -6.50
C THR A 101 6.54 6.78 -6.59
N LYS A 102 6.66 5.45 -6.53
CA LYS A 102 5.50 4.57 -6.57
C LYS A 102 4.65 4.69 -5.30
N ILE A 103 5.27 4.87 -4.16
CA ILE A 103 4.57 5.10 -2.90
C ILE A 103 3.79 6.42 -2.97
N ASP A 104 4.41 7.47 -3.48
CA ASP A 104 3.76 8.77 -3.64
C ASP A 104 2.56 8.67 -4.57
N LEU A 105 2.68 7.93 -5.67
CA LEU A 105 1.55 7.71 -6.57
C LEU A 105 0.43 6.92 -5.88
N GLY A 106 0.78 5.85 -5.18
CA GLY A 106 -0.20 5.08 -4.41
C GLY A 106 -0.94 5.95 -3.41
N GLY A 107 -0.21 6.82 -2.71
CA GLY A 107 -0.80 7.74 -1.75
C GLY A 107 -1.76 8.73 -2.40
N LYS A 108 -1.41 9.28 -3.55
CA LYS A 108 -2.30 10.18 -4.30
C LYS A 108 -3.58 9.48 -4.72
N LEU A 109 -3.45 8.28 -5.28
CA LEU A 109 -4.61 7.51 -5.72
C LEU A 109 -5.49 7.13 -4.54
N LEU A 110 -4.88 6.77 -3.41
CA LEU A 110 -5.63 6.41 -2.22
C LEU A 110 -6.39 7.61 -1.66
N ASN A 111 -5.74 8.78 -1.60
CA ASN A 111 -6.42 10.01 -1.18
C ASN A 111 -7.57 10.37 -2.12
N GLY A 112 -7.37 10.20 -3.43
CA GLY A 112 -8.43 10.41 -4.40
C GLY A 112 -9.60 9.47 -4.20
N TYR A 113 -9.33 8.22 -3.91
CA TYR A 113 -10.36 7.22 -3.64
C TYR A 113 -11.12 7.55 -2.35
N ILE A 114 -10.40 7.94 -1.28
CA ILE A 114 -11.02 8.36 -0.03
C ILE A 114 -11.96 9.56 -0.29
N ASN A 115 -11.49 10.55 -1.04
CA ASN A 115 -12.31 11.72 -1.36
C ASN A 115 -13.54 11.34 -2.17
N HIS A 116 -13.41 10.41 -3.10
CA HIS A 116 -14.54 9.89 -3.86
C HIS A 116 -15.57 9.24 -2.92
N LEU A 117 -15.10 8.40 -2.00
CA LEU A 117 -15.98 7.75 -1.02
C LEU A 117 -16.70 8.76 -0.13
N LYS A 118 -16.00 9.83 0.27
CA LYS A 118 -16.62 10.88 1.08
C LYS A 118 -17.75 11.60 0.33
N LYS A 119 -17.57 11.82 -0.96
CA LYS A 119 -18.59 12.50 -1.78
C LYS A 119 -19.80 11.62 -2.03
N THR A 120 -19.60 10.31 -2.10
CA THR A 120 -20.68 9.36 -2.39
C THR A 120 -21.19 8.66 -1.15
N GLN A 121 -20.76 9.12 0.03
CA GLN A 121 -21.11 8.43 1.27
C GLN A 121 -22.54 8.70 1.66
N LYS A 122 -23.43 8.21 0.89
CA LYS A 122 -24.70 7.84 1.43
C LYS A 122 -24.52 6.42 1.86
N PRO A 123 -25.00 6.03 3.04
CA PRO A 123 -25.07 4.62 3.37
C PRO A 123 -25.71 3.99 2.17
N LYS A 124 -25.18 2.88 1.72
CA LYS A 124 -25.90 2.09 0.74
C LYS A 124 -27.30 1.96 1.30
N GLU A 125 -28.28 2.28 0.47
CA GLU A 125 -29.64 2.18 0.88
C GLU A 125 -29.80 0.86 1.59
N GLU A 126 -30.30 0.91 2.81
CA GLU A 126 -30.67 -0.32 3.43
C GLU A 126 -31.80 -0.83 2.67
N ASP A 127 -31.53 -1.70 1.88
CA ASP A 127 -32.56 -2.28 1.11
C ASP A 127 -33.32 -3.27 1.84
#